data_7a1adcdf4351b40001bce60c6454e5f6
#
_entry.id   7a1adcdf4351b40001bce60c6454e5f6
#
_cell.length_a   1.000
_cell.length_b   1.000
_cell.length_c   1.000
_cell.angle_alpha   90.00
_cell.angle_beta   90.00
_cell.angle_gamma   90.00
#
_symmetry.space_group_name_H-M   'P 1'
#
loop_
_entity.id
_entity.type
_entity.pdbx_description
1 polymer ?
#
loop_
_entity_poly.entity_id
_entity_poly.type
_entity_poly.pdbx_seq_one_letter_code
_entity_poly.pdbx_strand_id
1 'polypeptide(L)'
;MKRFAGLLLASLLIVAASLVALRATEPAAASAEGPKRIAISFDDVPRHPGGFMTSDERTAALITGLKKVGVEQAGFFVTTGNIDEDFGAGGEARIRAYASAGHVIGNHSHSHLWLWQTRVEDYIADLDRAEAWLADMPGKRPWYRFPYLDEGRDLTRRDALRTALKERGLLNGYITIDNFDWAIDDLARRAVQAGRTIDRAALGKFYVETIVDAAEFNDRNARETLGRSPAHVLLLHETDLNALFIVDLVAGLRAAGWEVITMDEAYADPIARMEPDTLYLGGGRVAALANVAGREPASLVHPRTDEAELERLFEERVIVK
;
A
#
# COMPACT_ATOMS: atom_id res chain seq x y z
N MET A 1 41.68 -79.01 -61.95
CA MET A 1 40.65 -78.11 -62.50
C MET A 1 39.29 -78.49 -61.91
N LYS A 2 38.83 -77.75 -60.91
CA LYS A 2 37.40 -77.55 -60.52
C LYS A 2 37.44 -76.76 -59.22
N ARG A 3 36.92 -75.52 -59.29
CA ARG A 3 36.81 -74.56 -58.14
C ARG A 3 35.57 -74.88 -57.37
N PHE A 4 35.68 -75.05 -56.10
CA PHE A 4 34.54 -75.05 -55.18
C PHE A 4 34.29 -73.65 -54.62
N ALA A 5 33.10 -73.13 -54.80
CA ALA A 5 32.63 -71.91 -54.21
C ALA A 5 31.98 -72.25 -52.86
N GLY A 6 32.51 -71.68 -51.79
CA GLY A 6 31.88 -71.81 -50.46
C GLY A 6 30.94 -70.58 -50.21
N LEU A 7 29.72 -70.91 -49.89
CA LEU A 7 28.71 -69.93 -49.43
C LEU A 7 28.95 -69.63 -47.95
N LEU A 8 29.18 -68.38 -47.60
CA LEU A 8 29.16 -67.92 -46.22
C LEU A 8 27.81 -67.23 -45.98
N LEU A 9 26.99 -67.84 -45.14
CA LEU A 9 25.79 -67.18 -44.57
C LEU A 9 26.22 -66.26 -43.49
N ALA A 10 26.00 -64.94 -43.69
CA ALA A 10 26.16 -63.93 -42.65
C ALA A 10 24.80 -63.69 -41.97
N SER A 11 24.69 -64.11 -40.72
CA SER A 11 23.51 -63.83 -39.91
C SER A 11 23.58 -62.41 -39.38
N LEU A 12 22.63 -61.59 -39.83
CA LEU A 12 22.46 -60.18 -39.40
C LEU A 12 21.65 -60.16 -38.11
N LEU A 13 22.28 -59.94 -36.97
CA LEU A 13 21.62 -59.63 -35.71
C LEU A 13 21.19 -58.15 -35.70
N ILE A 14 19.91 -57.86 -35.83
CA ILE A 14 19.35 -56.53 -35.64
C ILE A 14 19.21 -56.31 -34.13
N VAL A 15 20.06 -55.50 -33.54
CA VAL A 15 19.90 -54.97 -32.18
C VAL A 15 19.03 -53.74 -32.29
N ALA A 16 17.76 -53.88 -31.89
CA ALA A 16 16.88 -52.71 -31.74
C ALA A 16 17.25 -51.93 -30.46
N ALA A 17 18.00 -50.86 -30.62
CA ALA A 17 18.27 -49.93 -29.52
C ALA A 17 17.03 -49.06 -29.31
N SER A 18 16.29 -49.33 -28.25
CA SER A 18 15.19 -48.49 -27.79
C SER A 18 15.79 -47.18 -27.20
N LEU A 19 15.77 -46.11 -27.96
CA LEU A 19 16.00 -44.75 -27.44
C LEU A 19 14.83 -44.35 -26.57
N VAL A 20 14.94 -44.52 -25.27
CA VAL A 20 14.11 -43.83 -24.29
C VAL A 20 14.56 -42.39 -24.30
N ALA A 21 13.83 -41.52 -25.01
CA ALA A 21 13.99 -40.07 -24.93
C ALA A 21 13.59 -39.64 -23.52
N LEU A 22 14.55 -39.41 -22.63
CA LEU A 22 14.37 -38.64 -21.41
C LEU A 22 13.93 -37.23 -21.88
N ARG A 23 12.65 -36.95 -21.87
CA ARG A 23 12.17 -35.57 -21.87
C ARG A 23 12.65 -34.97 -20.55
N ALA A 24 13.72 -34.19 -20.62
CA ALA A 24 14.03 -33.21 -19.61
C ALA A 24 12.80 -32.32 -19.51
N THR A 25 12.07 -32.42 -18.39
CA THR A 25 11.10 -31.39 -18.02
C THR A 25 11.92 -30.14 -17.85
N GLU A 26 11.83 -29.21 -18.82
CA GLU A 26 12.31 -27.85 -18.61
C GLU A 26 11.68 -27.39 -17.30
N PRO A 27 12.47 -26.86 -16.34
CA PRO A 27 11.89 -26.22 -15.19
C PRO A 27 10.95 -25.15 -15.75
N ALA A 28 9.66 -25.22 -15.33
CA ALA A 28 8.70 -24.19 -15.67
C ALA A 28 9.40 -22.84 -15.48
N ALA A 29 9.47 -22.04 -16.54
CA ALA A 29 10.05 -20.72 -16.49
C ALA A 29 9.42 -20.04 -15.27
N ALA A 30 10.23 -19.82 -14.22
CA ALA A 30 9.81 -19.02 -13.10
C ALA A 30 9.27 -17.74 -13.72
N SER A 31 8.00 -17.44 -13.47
CA SER A 31 7.31 -16.33 -14.08
C SER A 31 8.26 -15.12 -14.03
N ALA A 32 8.43 -14.42 -15.16
CA ALA A 32 9.23 -13.18 -15.24
C ALA A 32 8.65 -12.08 -14.31
N GLU A 33 7.62 -12.39 -13.59
CA GLU A 33 6.91 -11.60 -12.60
C GLU A 33 7.60 -11.80 -11.25
N GLY A 34 8.40 -10.79 -10.84
CA GLY A 34 8.97 -10.74 -9.49
C GLY A 34 7.89 -10.88 -8.41
N PRO A 35 8.27 -11.23 -7.15
CA PRO A 35 7.33 -11.39 -6.06
C PRO A 35 6.54 -10.11 -5.80
N LYS A 36 5.26 -10.24 -5.47
CA LYS A 36 4.45 -9.10 -5.00
C LYS A 36 4.88 -8.75 -3.60
N ARG A 37 5.42 -7.54 -3.41
CA ARG A 37 5.91 -7.04 -2.13
C ARG A 37 5.16 -5.79 -1.72
N ILE A 38 4.78 -5.69 -0.44
CA ILE A 38 3.95 -4.60 0.07
C ILE A 38 4.39 -4.17 1.46
N ALA A 39 4.60 -2.87 1.65
CA ALA A 39 4.74 -2.25 2.96
C ALA A 39 3.43 -1.58 3.35
N ILE A 40 3.15 -1.53 4.65
CA ILE A 40 1.91 -0.97 5.21
C ILE A 40 2.20 0.40 5.81
N SER A 41 1.37 1.40 5.48
CA SER A 41 1.46 2.72 6.07
C SER A 41 0.10 3.25 6.52
N PHE A 42 0.11 4.09 7.56
CA PHE A 42 -1.06 4.70 8.18
C PHE A 42 -0.92 6.21 8.19
N ASP A 43 -1.93 6.91 7.67
CA ASP A 43 -1.99 8.36 7.64
C ASP A 43 -2.87 8.94 8.76
N ASP A 44 -2.84 10.25 8.94
CA ASP A 44 -3.62 11.05 9.89
C ASP A 44 -3.33 10.77 11.36
N VAL A 45 -2.16 10.31 11.70
CA VAL A 45 -1.82 9.95 13.09
C VAL A 45 -1.51 11.19 13.94
N PRO A 46 -2.10 11.37 15.14
CA PRO A 46 -3.19 10.62 15.75
C PRO A 46 -4.54 11.04 15.16
N ARG A 47 -5.40 10.06 14.88
CA ARG A 47 -6.72 10.31 14.32
C ARG A 47 -7.80 10.39 15.41
N HIS A 48 -8.90 11.08 15.13
CA HIS A 48 -10.08 11.11 16.01
C HIS A 48 -10.59 9.71 16.34
N PRO A 49 -11.27 9.51 17.49
CA PRO A 49 -11.86 8.22 17.87
C PRO A 49 -12.84 7.73 16.79
N GLY A 50 -12.87 6.41 16.59
CA GLY A 50 -13.82 5.75 15.72
C GLY A 50 -15.14 5.42 16.41
N GLY A 51 -15.82 4.37 15.95
CA GLY A 51 -17.09 3.91 16.50
C GLY A 51 -16.98 2.77 17.52
N PHE A 52 -15.79 2.18 17.68
CA PHE A 52 -15.62 0.90 18.39
C PHE A 52 -14.59 0.92 19.51
N MET A 53 -13.66 1.86 19.49
CA MET A 53 -12.51 1.91 20.39
C MET A 53 -12.20 3.35 20.79
N THR A 54 -11.60 3.51 21.98
CA THR A 54 -10.87 4.73 22.32
C THR A 54 -9.56 4.78 21.51
N SER A 55 -8.96 5.96 21.39
CA SER A 55 -7.68 6.11 20.67
C SER A 55 -6.55 5.27 21.30
N ASP A 56 -6.54 5.09 22.61
CA ASP A 56 -5.53 4.27 23.31
C ASP A 56 -5.75 2.77 23.05
N GLU A 57 -7.01 2.29 23.08
CA GLU A 57 -7.35 0.91 22.72
C GLU A 57 -6.98 0.62 21.27
N ARG A 58 -7.27 1.54 20.34
CA ARG A 58 -6.91 1.43 18.92
C ARG A 58 -5.40 1.30 18.75
N THR A 59 -4.62 2.19 19.38
CA THR A 59 -3.16 2.14 19.31
C THR A 59 -2.62 0.81 19.83
N ALA A 60 -3.08 0.35 20.99
CA ALA A 60 -2.65 -0.92 21.58
C ALA A 60 -3.04 -2.12 20.70
N ALA A 61 -4.26 -2.13 20.15
CA ALA A 61 -4.74 -3.18 19.28
C ALA A 61 -3.95 -3.25 17.96
N LEU A 62 -3.65 -2.08 17.35
CA LEU A 62 -2.90 -2.00 16.11
C LEU A 62 -1.46 -2.50 16.29
N ILE A 63 -0.74 -2.05 17.33
CA ILE A 63 0.60 -2.55 17.68
C ILE A 63 0.57 -4.06 17.90
N THR A 64 -0.38 -4.55 18.68
CA THR A 64 -0.51 -5.98 18.99
C THR A 64 -0.82 -6.79 17.74
N GLY A 65 -1.71 -6.30 16.89
CA GLY A 65 -2.10 -6.94 15.63
C GLY A 65 -0.94 -7.05 14.66
N LEU A 66 -0.23 -5.93 14.41
CA LEU A 66 0.95 -5.89 13.54
C LEU A 66 2.04 -6.87 14.02
N LYS A 67 2.34 -6.86 15.32
CA LYS A 67 3.29 -7.80 15.92
C LYS A 67 2.85 -9.26 15.76
N LYS A 68 1.58 -9.56 16.01
CA LYS A 68 1.01 -10.92 15.89
C LYS A 68 1.19 -11.52 14.50
N VAL A 69 1.09 -10.70 13.46
CA VAL A 69 1.24 -11.15 12.08
C VAL A 69 2.65 -10.94 11.51
N GLY A 70 3.62 -10.56 12.35
CA GLY A 70 5.02 -10.42 11.99
C GLY A 70 5.28 -9.28 10.99
N VAL A 71 4.53 -8.18 11.10
CA VAL A 71 4.87 -6.92 10.41
C VAL A 71 5.92 -6.21 11.25
N GLU A 72 7.17 -6.33 10.82
CA GLU A 72 8.32 -5.80 11.56
C GLU A 72 8.34 -4.28 11.62
N GLN A 73 7.95 -3.64 10.50
CA GLN A 73 7.95 -2.19 10.39
C GLN A 73 6.82 -1.71 9.48
N ALA A 74 5.91 -0.93 10.04
CA ALA A 74 4.92 -0.13 9.31
C ALA A 74 5.30 1.36 9.38
N GLY A 75 4.74 2.19 8.49
CA GLY A 75 4.92 3.64 8.49
C GLY A 75 3.71 4.34 9.10
N PHE A 76 3.96 5.32 9.98
CA PHE A 76 2.93 6.16 10.58
C PHE A 76 3.21 7.62 10.19
N PHE A 77 2.35 8.18 9.34
CA PHE A 77 2.47 9.55 8.86
C PHE A 77 1.64 10.48 9.76
N VAL A 78 2.35 11.38 10.44
CA VAL A 78 1.81 12.16 11.56
C VAL A 78 1.34 13.53 11.09
N THR A 79 0.06 13.83 11.37
CA THR A 79 -0.52 15.16 11.27
C THR A 79 -0.39 15.83 12.64
N THR A 80 0.67 16.64 12.81
CA THR A 80 1.08 17.11 14.14
C THR A 80 0.08 18.05 14.80
N GLY A 81 -0.76 18.75 14.02
CA GLY A 81 -1.81 19.63 14.54
C GLY A 81 -2.95 18.87 15.22
N ASN A 82 -3.16 17.61 14.88
CA ASN A 82 -4.16 16.77 15.53
C ASN A 82 -3.89 16.58 17.03
N ILE A 83 -2.64 16.81 17.49
CA ILE A 83 -2.26 16.71 18.91
C ILE A 83 -2.84 17.87 19.72
N ASP A 84 -3.03 19.03 19.08
CA ASP A 84 -3.57 20.23 19.71
C ASP A 84 -5.12 20.20 19.80
N GLU A 85 -5.77 19.24 19.13
CA GLU A 85 -7.21 19.04 19.17
C GLU A 85 -7.65 18.26 20.43
N ASP A 86 -8.91 18.41 20.83
CA ASP A 86 -9.46 17.70 21.98
C ASP A 86 -9.27 16.18 21.91
N PHE A 87 -9.44 15.60 20.73
CA PHE A 87 -9.22 14.17 20.49
C PHE A 87 -7.73 13.78 20.49
N GLY A 88 -6.85 14.75 20.34
CA GLY A 88 -5.40 14.59 20.32
C GLY A 88 -4.78 14.34 21.68
N ALA A 89 -5.52 14.53 22.77
CA ALA A 89 -5.01 14.30 24.12
C ALA A 89 -4.34 12.93 24.26
N GLY A 90 -3.07 12.89 24.70
CA GLY A 90 -2.24 11.68 24.74
C GLY A 90 -1.66 11.26 23.37
N GLY A 91 -1.89 12.02 22.30
CA GLY A 91 -1.47 11.69 20.94
C GLY A 91 0.04 11.50 20.79
N GLU A 92 0.85 12.36 21.40
CA GLU A 92 2.31 12.19 21.40
C GLU A 92 2.76 10.86 22.01
N ALA A 93 2.15 10.45 23.12
CA ALA A 93 2.47 9.17 23.75
C ALA A 93 2.11 7.99 22.84
N ARG A 94 0.99 8.06 22.12
CA ARG A 94 0.58 7.04 21.13
C ARG A 94 1.55 6.96 19.95
N ILE A 95 1.99 8.11 19.41
CA ILE A 95 3.00 8.15 18.33
C ILE A 95 4.31 7.53 18.81
N ARG A 96 4.77 7.88 20.03
CA ARG A 96 5.98 7.28 20.63
C ARG A 96 5.82 5.77 20.90
N ALA A 97 4.61 5.28 21.17
CA ALA A 97 4.33 3.86 21.32
C ALA A 97 4.51 3.11 19.99
N TYR A 98 4.05 3.66 18.86
CA TYR A 98 4.33 3.09 17.53
C TYR A 98 5.83 3.02 17.25
N ALA A 99 6.56 4.11 17.48
CA ALA A 99 8.02 4.13 17.30
C ALA A 99 8.74 3.11 18.21
N SER A 100 8.31 3.00 19.46
CA SER A 100 8.86 2.03 20.43
C SER A 100 8.58 0.58 20.07
N ALA A 101 7.51 0.33 19.30
CA ALA A 101 7.18 -0.99 18.77
C ALA A 101 7.99 -1.35 17.49
N GLY A 102 8.90 -0.48 17.02
CA GLY A 102 9.75 -0.72 15.86
C GLY A 102 9.24 -0.10 14.56
N HIS A 103 8.14 0.63 14.62
CA HIS A 103 7.56 1.29 13.45
C HIS A 103 8.23 2.65 13.17
N VAL A 104 8.10 3.15 11.95
CA VAL A 104 8.71 4.40 11.52
C VAL A 104 7.71 5.53 11.40
N ILE A 105 8.18 6.75 11.63
CA ILE A 105 7.37 7.95 11.67
C ILE A 105 7.72 8.84 10.47
N GLY A 106 6.72 9.26 9.72
CA GLY A 106 6.81 10.22 8.63
C GLY A 106 6.01 11.49 8.92
N ASN A 107 6.27 12.55 8.16
CA ASN A 107 5.55 13.81 8.25
C ASN A 107 4.32 13.79 7.34
N HIS A 108 3.13 14.12 7.88
CA HIS A 108 1.88 14.31 7.13
C HIS A 108 1.32 15.73 7.29
N SER A 109 2.20 16.73 7.34
CA SER A 109 1.89 18.14 7.59
C SER A 109 1.50 18.45 9.05
N HIS A 110 1.31 19.74 9.34
CA HIS A 110 0.77 20.14 10.65
C HIS A 110 -0.75 20.18 10.63
N SER A 111 -1.35 20.88 9.69
CA SER A 111 -2.79 21.19 9.68
C SER A 111 -3.58 20.42 8.60
N HIS A 112 -2.97 19.41 7.96
CA HIS A 112 -3.58 18.65 6.88
C HIS A 112 -4.17 19.53 5.76
N LEU A 113 -3.40 20.58 5.37
CA LEU A 113 -3.86 21.54 4.37
C LEU A 113 -3.98 20.90 2.99
N TRP A 114 -5.01 21.29 2.25
CA TRP A 114 -5.15 20.91 0.86
C TRP A 114 -4.37 21.87 -0.03
N LEU A 115 -3.30 21.38 -0.69
CA LEU A 115 -2.40 22.21 -1.51
C LEU A 115 -3.15 23.01 -2.59
N TRP A 116 -4.18 22.43 -3.19
CA TRP A 116 -5.00 23.11 -4.19
C TRP A 116 -5.64 24.41 -3.68
N GLN A 117 -6.02 24.46 -2.41
CA GLN A 117 -6.72 25.60 -1.79
C GLN A 117 -5.78 26.49 -0.96
N THR A 118 -4.49 26.15 -0.90
CA THR A 118 -3.53 26.80 -0.02
C THR A 118 -2.45 27.49 -0.86
N ARG A 119 -1.96 28.66 -0.39
CA ARG A 119 -0.79 29.28 -0.98
C ARG A 119 0.43 28.39 -0.73
N VAL A 120 1.36 28.36 -1.70
CA VAL A 120 2.56 27.52 -1.60
C VAL A 120 3.38 27.85 -0.36
N GLU A 121 3.55 29.14 -0.04
CA GLU A 121 4.32 29.60 1.10
C GLU A 121 3.71 29.15 2.43
N ASP A 122 2.36 29.23 2.55
CA ASP A 122 1.64 28.82 3.75
C ASP A 122 1.69 27.28 3.92
N TYR A 123 1.60 26.55 2.80
CA TYR A 123 1.72 25.08 2.80
C TYR A 123 3.13 24.61 3.21
N ILE A 124 4.17 25.31 2.73
CA ILE A 124 5.55 25.02 3.12
C ILE A 124 5.80 25.37 4.60
N ALA A 125 5.24 26.48 5.10
CA ALA A 125 5.33 26.82 6.50
C ALA A 125 4.65 25.78 7.41
N ASP A 126 3.53 25.22 6.98
CA ASP A 126 2.82 24.14 7.66
C ASP A 126 3.65 22.84 7.70
N LEU A 127 4.28 22.49 6.58
CA LEU A 127 5.23 21.38 6.51
C LEU A 127 6.39 21.58 7.49
N ASP A 128 7.00 22.77 7.52
CA ASP A 128 8.13 23.11 8.38
C ASP A 128 7.75 23.07 9.87
N ARG A 129 6.52 23.48 10.21
CA ARG A 129 5.99 23.36 11.57
C ARG A 129 5.92 21.90 12.02
N ALA A 130 5.45 21.01 11.16
CA ALA A 130 5.42 19.59 11.45
C ALA A 130 6.83 18.99 11.57
N GLU A 131 7.76 19.36 10.67
CA GLU A 131 9.15 18.93 10.73
C GLU A 131 9.83 19.32 12.03
N ALA A 132 9.59 20.54 12.50
CA ALA A 132 10.13 21.04 13.77
C ALA A 132 9.58 20.21 14.97
N TRP A 133 8.28 19.89 14.97
CA TRP A 133 7.68 19.07 16.01
C TRP A 133 8.22 17.63 16.01
N LEU A 134 8.47 17.08 14.82
CA LEU A 134 8.97 15.71 14.62
C LEU A 134 10.49 15.59 14.81
N ALA A 135 11.24 16.68 15.03
CA ALA A 135 12.71 16.67 14.98
C ALA A 135 13.35 15.60 15.85
N ASP A 136 12.87 15.44 17.09
CA ASP A 136 13.38 14.47 18.09
C ASP A 136 12.49 13.22 18.24
N MET A 137 11.58 12.97 17.27
CA MET A 137 10.69 11.83 17.33
C MET A 137 11.46 10.52 17.02
N PRO A 138 11.46 9.53 17.92
CA PRO A 138 12.08 8.24 17.63
C PRO A 138 11.46 7.61 16.38
N GLY A 139 12.28 6.92 15.59
CA GLY A 139 11.81 6.26 14.37
C GLY A 139 11.53 7.18 13.19
N LYS A 140 11.71 8.51 13.35
CA LYS A 140 11.52 9.47 12.25
C LYS A 140 12.32 9.07 11.02
N ARG A 141 11.67 9.19 9.84
CA ARG A 141 12.29 9.09 8.52
C ARG A 141 12.11 10.43 7.77
N PRO A 142 12.98 10.76 6.84
CA PRO A 142 12.89 12.00 6.05
C PRO A 142 11.82 11.86 4.95
N TRP A 143 10.62 11.48 5.32
CA TRP A 143 9.51 11.27 4.39
C TRP A 143 8.40 12.24 4.69
N TYR A 144 7.95 12.93 3.64
CA TYR A 144 6.78 13.80 3.67
C TYR A 144 5.70 13.23 2.77
N ARG A 145 4.54 12.91 3.33
CA ARG A 145 3.36 12.51 2.58
C ARG A 145 2.41 13.67 2.44
N PHE A 146 2.04 13.95 1.19
CA PHE A 146 1.13 15.03 0.87
C PHE A 146 -0.29 14.69 1.34
N PRO A 147 -0.95 15.56 2.15
CA PRO A 147 -2.38 15.47 2.41
C PRO A 147 -3.18 15.34 1.11
N TYR A 148 -4.22 14.50 1.13
CA TYR A 148 -5.05 14.18 -0.05
C TYR A 148 -4.27 13.62 -1.24
N LEU A 149 -3.04 13.16 -1.06
CA LEU A 149 -2.11 12.78 -2.13
C LEU A 149 -1.95 13.89 -3.19
N ASP A 150 -2.19 15.15 -2.82
CA ASP A 150 -2.15 16.31 -3.70
C ASP A 150 -0.73 16.87 -3.80
N GLU A 151 0.03 16.40 -4.79
CA GLU A 151 1.39 16.87 -5.10
C GLU A 151 1.40 18.16 -5.93
N GLY A 152 0.23 18.76 -6.22
CA GLY A 152 0.04 19.97 -7.03
C GLY A 152 -0.72 19.73 -8.33
N ARG A 153 -1.78 20.52 -8.53
CA ARG A 153 -2.67 20.47 -9.69
C ARG A 153 -2.27 21.41 -10.82
N ASP A 154 -1.19 22.14 -10.62
CA ASP A 154 -0.51 22.95 -11.62
C ASP A 154 1.01 22.83 -11.45
N LEU A 155 1.74 23.17 -12.51
CA LEU A 155 3.20 23.04 -12.55
C LEU A 155 3.89 23.93 -11.49
N THR A 156 3.37 25.13 -11.23
CA THR A 156 3.97 26.06 -10.27
C THR A 156 3.95 25.46 -8.85
N ARG A 157 2.81 24.95 -8.39
CA ARG A 157 2.71 24.33 -7.08
C ARG A 157 3.53 23.04 -6.99
N ARG A 158 3.39 22.17 -7.96
CA ARG A 158 4.13 20.89 -8.01
C ARG A 158 5.63 21.10 -7.91
N ASP A 159 6.18 21.96 -8.77
CA ASP A 159 7.61 22.15 -8.88
C ASP A 159 8.17 22.92 -7.67
N ALA A 160 7.40 23.86 -7.12
CA ALA A 160 7.76 24.54 -5.87
C ALA A 160 7.84 23.55 -4.69
N LEU A 161 6.87 22.64 -4.55
CA LEU A 161 6.89 21.65 -3.47
C LEU A 161 8.01 20.61 -3.65
N ARG A 162 8.27 20.15 -4.87
CA ARG A 162 9.43 19.28 -5.17
C ARG A 162 10.74 19.94 -4.77
N THR A 163 10.89 21.22 -5.09
CA THR A 163 12.05 22.02 -4.69
C THR A 163 12.15 22.15 -3.17
N ALA A 164 11.04 22.49 -2.51
CA ALA A 164 10.98 22.63 -1.06
C ALA A 164 11.35 21.35 -0.31
N LEU A 165 10.88 20.19 -0.77
CA LEU A 165 11.25 18.88 -0.19
C LEU A 165 12.76 18.64 -0.36
N LYS A 166 13.29 18.85 -1.57
CA LYS A 166 14.71 18.64 -1.87
C LYS A 166 15.62 19.53 -1.00
N GLU A 167 15.29 20.82 -0.83
CA GLU A 167 16.04 21.75 0.00
C GLU A 167 16.09 21.35 1.47
N ARG A 168 15.05 20.62 1.95
CA ARG A 168 14.95 20.09 3.31
C ARG A 168 15.50 18.69 3.48
N GLY A 169 16.00 18.07 2.40
CA GLY A 169 16.43 16.66 2.42
C GLY A 169 15.27 15.68 2.64
N LEU A 170 14.04 16.10 2.36
CA LEU A 170 12.86 15.26 2.47
C LEU A 170 12.60 14.53 1.16
N LEU A 171 12.10 13.30 1.29
CA LEU A 171 11.61 12.48 0.18
C LEU A 171 10.09 12.49 0.17
N ASN A 172 9.52 12.40 -1.03
CA ASN A 172 8.08 12.17 -1.15
C ASN A 172 7.72 10.80 -0.55
N GLY A 173 6.91 10.82 0.51
CA GLY A 173 6.33 9.66 1.16
C GLY A 173 5.17 9.06 0.34
N TYR A 174 5.41 8.81 -0.95
CA TYR A 174 4.42 8.35 -1.91
C TYR A 174 3.76 7.02 -1.49
N ILE A 175 2.59 6.78 -2.08
CA ILE A 175 1.94 5.47 -2.04
C ILE A 175 1.87 4.88 -3.45
N THR A 176 1.60 3.61 -3.54
CA THR A 176 1.37 2.92 -4.81
C THR A 176 0.03 2.19 -4.87
N ILE A 177 -0.60 2.03 -3.70
CA ILE A 177 -1.91 1.39 -3.56
C ILE A 177 -2.78 2.32 -2.74
N ASP A 178 -3.73 2.96 -3.44
CA ASP A 178 -4.78 3.77 -2.84
C ASP A 178 -6.04 2.93 -2.61
N ASN A 179 -6.76 3.25 -1.56
CA ASN A 179 -8.06 2.68 -1.23
C ASN A 179 -8.81 3.61 -0.28
N PHE A 180 -10.09 3.35 -0.09
CA PHE A 180 -10.94 4.17 0.76
C PHE A 180 -11.28 3.48 2.10
N ASP A 181 -10.26 2.97 2.80
CA ASP A 181 -10.41 2.36 4.12
C ASP A 181 -11.07 3.30 5.14
N TRP A 182 -10.72 4.59 5.08
CA TRP A 182 -11.30 5.65 5.90
C TRP A 182 -12.80 5.84 5.68
N ALA A 183 -13.27 5.68 4.44
CA ALA A 183 -14.70 5.80 4.11
C ALA A 183 -15.50 4.63 4.69
N ILE A 184 -14.94 3.42 4.64
CA ILE A 184 -15.60 2.24 5.27
C ILE A 184 -15.66 2.41 6.79
N ASP A 185 -14.60 2.93 7.41
CA ASP A 185 -14.59 3.24 8.86
C ASP A 185 -15.63 4.31 9.22
N ASP A 186 -15.75 5.36 8.41
CA ASP A 186 -16.76 6.41 8.62
C ASP A 186 -18.19 5.88 8.46
N LEU A 187 -18.45 5.01 7.49
CA LEU A 187 -19.73 4.32 7.34
C LEU A 187 -20.07 3.50 8.58
N ALA A 188 -19.10 2.74 9.09
CA ALA A 188 -19.28 1.93 10.29
C ALA A 188 -19.50 2.81 11.53
N ARG A 189 -18.71 3.88 11.69
CA ARG A 189 -18.88 4.85 12.78
C ARG A 189 -20.26 5.50 12.76
N ARG A 190 -20.73 5.97 11.59
CA ARG A 190 -22.06 6.56 11.43
C ARG A 190 -23.19 5.56 11.74
N ALA A 191 -23.03 4.30 11.31
CA ALA A 191 -24.00 3.26 11.61
C ALA A 191 -24.10 2.98 13.12
N VAL A 192 -22.96 2.90 13.83
CA VAL A 192 -22.93 2.73 15.30
C VAL A 192 -23.60 3.92 16.00
N GLN A 193 -23.28 5.15 15.61
CA GLN A 193 -23.87 6.36 16.18
C GLN A 193 -25.39 6.45 15.94
N ALA A 194 -25.87 5.91 14.82
CA ALA A 194 -27.31 5.82 14.51
C ALA A 194 -28.00 4.63 15.19
N GLY A 195 -27.31 3.85 16.02
CA GLY A 195 -27.86 2.67 16.70
C GLY A 195 -28.20 1.50 15.77
N ARG A 196 -27.59 1.46 14.58
CA ARG A 196 -27.81 0.38 13.61
C ARG A 196 -26.99 -0.86 13.98
N THR A 197 -27.54 -2.01 13.69
CA THR A 197 -26.85 -3.29 13.94
C THR A 197 -25.90 -3.62 12.77
N ILE A 198 -24.63 -3.83 13.09
CA ILE A 198 -23.57 -4.20 12.14
C ILE A 198 -23.23 -5.69 12.32
N ASP A 199 -23.24 -6.46 11.23
CA ASP A 199 -22.60 -7.75 11.21
C ASP A 199 -21.08 -7.57 11.15
N ARG A 200 -20.43 -7.81 12.28
CA ARG A 200 -18.98 -7.65 12.44
C ARG A 200 -18.16 -8.56 11.52
N ALA A 201 -18.62 -9.78 11.28
CA ALA A 201 -17.92 -10.72 10.40
C ALA A 201 -18.03 -10.29 8.94
N ALA A 202 -19.23 -9.85 8.54
CA ALA A 202 -19.45 -9.30 7.20
C ALA A 202 -18.66 -8.00 6.98
N LEU A 203 -18.57 -7.12 7.99
CA LEU A 203 -17.76 -5.90 7.94
C LEU A 203 -16.28 -6.23 7.72
N GLY A 204 -15.72 -7.15 8.51
CA GLY A 204 -14.31 -7.55 8.37
C GLY A 204 -14.03 -8.14 6.99
N LYS A 205 -14.92 -9.00 6.49
CA LYS A 205 -14.81 -9.58 5.15
C LYS A 205 -14.86 -8.49 4.07
N PHE A 206 -15.82 -7.58 4.13
CA PHE A 206 -15.97 -6.48 3.18
C PHE A 206 -14.74 -5.57 3.16
N TYR A 207 -14.23 -5.24 4.36
CA TYR A 207 -13.04 -4.42 4.53
C TYR A 207 -11.80 -5.06 3.89
N VAL A 208 -11.51 -6.30 4.25
CA VAL A 208 -10.33 -7.04 3.74
C VAL A 208 -10.40 -7.21 2.22
N GLU A 209 -11.55 -7.67 1.69
CA GLU A 209 -11.75 -7.84 0.26
C GLU A 209 -11.52 -6.53 -0.50
N THR A 210 -12.01 -5.39 0.00
CA THR A 210 -11.86 -4.10 -0.65
C THR A 210 -10.39 -3.70 -0.78
N ILE A 211 -9.60 -3.88 0.28
CA ILE A 211 -8.19 -3.48 0.28
C ILE A 211 -7.34 -4.46 -0.55
N VAL A 212 -7.58 -5.77 -0.44
CA VAL A 212 -6.87 -6.78 -1.25
C VAL A 212 -7.15 -6.58 -2.74
N ASP A 213 -8.41 -6.33 -3.12
CA ASP A 213 -8.77 -6.03 -4.51
C ASP A 213 -8.07 -4.77 -5.05
N ALA A 214 -7.94 -3.72 -4.22
CA ALA A 214 -7.20 -2.52 -4.57
C ALA A 214 -5.70 -2.81 -4.76
N ALA A 215 -5.11 -3.66 -3.92
CA ALA A 215 -3.71 -4.08 -4.06
C ALA A 215 -3.48 -4.82 -5.38
N GLU A 216 -4.33 -5.80 -5.71
CA GLU A 216 -4.28 -6.53 -6.98
C GLU A 216 -4.46 -5.62 -8.21
N PHE A 217 -5.37 -4.66 -8.13
CA PHE A 217 -5.61 -3.69 -9.20
C PHE A 217 -4.37 -2.84 -9.48
N ASN A 218 -3.75 -2.31 -8.42
CA ASN A 218 -2.57 -1.44 -8.56
C ASN A 218 -1.32 -2.22 -8.98
N ASP A 219 -1.15 -3.49 -8.57
CA ASP A 219 -0.07 -4.34 -9.05
C ASP A 219 -0.21 -4.66 -10.55
N ARG A 220 -1.42 -4.95 -11.03
CA ARG A 220 -1.65 -5.10 -12.48
C ARG A 220 -1.25 -3.83 -13.23
N ASN A 221 -1.68 -2.65 -12.76
CA ASN A 221 -1.31 -1.37 -13.34
C ASN A 221 0.22 -1.15 -13.33
N ALA A 222 0.91 -1.55 -12.26
CA ALA A 222 2.36 -1.47 -12.16
C ALA A 222 3.05 -2.38 -13.17
N ARG A 223 2.62 -3.63 -13.31
CA ARG A 223 3.18 -4.57 -14.28
C ARG A 223 2.99 -4.09 -15.72
N GLU A 224 1.81 -3.59 -16.04
CA GLU A 224 1.53 -3.03 -17.36
C GLU A 224 2.37 -1.77 -17.69
N THR A 225 2.68 -0.95 -16.68
CA THR A 225 3.38 0.31 -16.83
C THR A 225 4.90 0.16 -16.75
N LEU A 226 5.38 -0.63 -15.77
CA LEU A 226 6.80 -0.76 -15.43
C LEU A 226 7.42 -2.06 -15.93
N GLY A 227 6.61 -3.01 -16.43
CA GLY A 227 7.04 -4.37 -16.76
C GLY A 227 7.41 -5.23 -15.54
N ARG A 228 7.09 -4.78 -14.32
CA ARG A 228 7.39 -5.47 -13.08
C ARG A 228 6.44 -5.06 -11.96
N SER A 229 6.37 -5.87 -10.90
CA SER A 229 5.81 -5.47 -9.61
C SER A 229 6.91 -4.70 -8.82
N PRO A 230 6.69 -3.43 -8.43
CA PRO A 230 7.61 -2.73 -7.53
C PRO A 230 7.39 -3.20 -6.08
N ALA A 231 8.23 -2.72 -5.16
CA ALA A 231 7.88 -2.76 -3.76
C ALA A 231 6.75 -1.75 -3.50
N HIS A 232 5.55 -2.25 -3.26
CA HIS A 232 4.37 -1.44 -3.09
C HIS A 232 4.29 -0.81 -1.70
N VAL A 233 3.63 0.36 -1.62
CA VAL A 233 3.27 1.02 -0.37
C VAL A 233 1.76 1.14 -0.32
N LEU A 234 1.14 0.46 0.64
CA LEU A 234 -0.28 0.48 0.91
C LEU A 234 -0.62 1.67 1.82
N LEU A 235 -1.53 2.50 1.36
CA LEU A 235 -2.13 3.55 2.18
C LEU A 235 -3.27 2.97 3.01
N LEU A 236 -3.19 3.16 4.31
CA LEU A 236 -4.28 3.00 5.27
C LEU A 236 -4.32 4.25 6.16
N HIS A 237 -5.34 4.36 7.00
CA HIS A 237 -5.44 5.41 8.01
C HIS A 237 -5.48 4.81 9.42
N GLU A 238 -5.14 5.59 10.44
CA GLU A 238 -5.19 5.14 11.84
C GLU A 238 -6.65 5.05 12.32
N THR A 239 -7.38 4.02 11.84
CA THR A 239 -8.81 3.81 12.09
C THR A 239 -9.08 2.62 13.02
N ASP A 240 -10.30 2.57 13.57
CA ASP A 240 -10.74 1.42 14.38
C ASP A 240 -10.83 0.15 13.52
N LEU A 241 -11.23 0.26 12.25
CA LEU A 241 -11.31 -0.93 11.39
C LEU A 241 -9.93 -1.52 11.10
N ASN A 242 -8.90 -0.68 10.95
CA ASN A 242 -7.54 -1.17 10.84
C ASN A 242 -7.10 -1.91 12.11
N ALA A 243 -7.38 -1.37 13.28
CA ALA A 243 -7.06 -2.03 14.54
C ALA A 243 -7.80 -3.35 14.74
N LEU A 244 -9.07 -3.43 14.29
CA LEU A 244 -9.90 -4.63 14.37
C LEU A 244 -9.48 -5.73 13.40
N PHE A 245 -9.10 -5.35 12.16
CA PHE A 245 -8.97 -6.28 11.06
C PHE A 245 -7.58 -6.38 10.45
N ILE A 246 -6.55 -5.73 11.03
CA ILE A 246 -5.18 -5.79 10.50
C ILE A 246 -4.65 -7.22 10.39
N VAL A 247 -5.01 -8.09 11.33
CA VAL A 247 -4.62 -9.52 11.30
C VAL A 247 -5.21 -10.22 10.10
N ASP A 248 -6.50 -10.00 9.84
CA ASP A 248 -7.23 -10.60 8.73
C ASP A 248 -6.78 -9.99 7.39
N LEU A 249 -6.50 -8.68 7.36
CA LEU A 249 -5.98 -8.00 6.19
C LEU A 249 -4.62 -8.57 5.76
N VAL A 250 -3.68 -8.69 6.69
CA VAL A 250 -2.36 -9.27 6.39
C VAL A 250 -2.48 -10.73 5.96
N ALA A 251 -3.37 -11.50 6.58
CA ALA A 251 -3.66 -12.87 6.16
C ALA A 251 -4.24 -12.91 4.72
N GLY A 252 -5.16 -12.01 4.38
CA GLY A 252 -5.73 -11.87 3.04
C GLY A 252 -4.69 -11.49 1.99
N LEU A 253 -3.83 -10.52 2.29
CA LEU A 253 -2.72 -10.14 1.41
C LEU A 253 -1.77 -11.32 1.16
N ARG A 254 -1.37 -12.05 2.21
CA ARG A 254 -0.51 -13.24 2.07
C ARG A 254 -1.18 -14.35 1.28
N ALA A 255 -2.47 -14.59 1.49
CA ALA A 255 -3.25 -15.57 0.71
C ALA A 255 -3.33 -15.19 -0.78
N ALA A 256 -3.30 -13.89 -1.11
CA ALA A 256 -3.20 -13.37 -2.47
C ALA A 256 -1.74 -13.35 -3.00
N GLY A 257 -0.77 -13.88 -2.26
CA GLY A 257 0.63 -14.02 -2.68
C GLY A 257 1.52 -12.79 -2.43
N TRP A 258 1.10 -11.89 -1.52
CA TRP A 258 1.91 -10.75 -1.12
C TRP A 258 2.89 -11.10 -0.01
N GLU A 259 4.12 -10.67 -0.16
CA GLU A 259 5.13 -10.61 0.89
C GLU A 259 5.03 -9.23 1.56
N VAL A 260 4.82 -9.22 2.89
CA VAL A 260 4.83 -7.97 3.66
C VAL A 260 6.27 -7.65 4.03
N ILE A 261 6.72 -6.48 3.59
CA ILE A 261 8.08 -5.96 3.79
C ILE A 261 8.07 -4.69 4.65
N THR A 262 9.23 -4.22 5.03
CA THR A 262 9.39 -2.96 5.78
C THR A 262 9.18 -1.73 4.88
N MET A 263 8.86 -0.59 5.49
CA MET A 263 8.79 0.69 4.78
C MET A 263 10.15 1.12 4.23
N ASP A 264 11.22 0.86 4.97
CA ASP A 264 12.58 1.16 4.54
C ASP A 264 12.93 0.37 3.26
N GLU A 265 12.54 -0.92 3.17
CA GLU A 265 12.70 -1.73 1.94
C GLU A 265 11.84 -1.21 0.79
N ALA A 266 10.59 -0.81 1.05
CA ALA A 266 9.70 -0.29 0.02
C ALA A 266 10.24 1.02 -0.59
N TYR A 267 10.73 1.94 0.24
CA TYR A 267 11.29 3.19 -0.26
C TYR A 267 12.73 3.07 -0.79
N ALA A 268 13.35 1.90 -0.69
CA ALA A 268 14.59 1.58 -1.39
C ALA A 268 14.37 1.14 -2.86
N ASP A 269 13.12 0.81 -3.26
CA ASP A 269 12.80 0.43 -4.65
C ASP A 269 13.09 1.59 -5.61
N PRO A 270 13.59 1.30 -6.83
CA PRO A 270 13.86 2.34 -7.83
C PRO A 270 12.68 3.27 -8.15
N ILE A 271 11.42 2.83 -7.96
CA ILE A 271 10.22 3.68 -8.14
C ILE A 271 10.23 4.91 -7.22
N ALA A 272 10.92 4.85 -6.07
CA ALA A 272 11.04 5.97 -5.15
C ALA A 272 11.76 7.19 -5.74
N ARG A 273 12.60 6.96 -6.75
CA ARG A 273 13.36 8.01 -7.44
C ARG A 273 12.69 8.50 -8.72
N MET A 274 11.55 7.91 -9.09
CA MET A 274 10.79 8.31 -10.27
C MET A 274 9.88 9.48 -9.90
N GLU A 275 10.08 10.62 -10.53
CA GLU A 275 9.23 11.80 -10.39
C GLU A 275 8.35 11.92 -11.64
N PRO A 276 7.06 11.49 -11.59
CA PRO A 276 6.19 11.52 -12.75
C PRO A 276 5.97 12.96 -13.24
N ASP A 277 6.18 13.23 -14.53
CA ASP A 277 5.89 14.53 -15.12
C ASP A 277 4.42 14.59 -15.55
N THR A 278 3.55 14.67 -14.56
CA THR A 278 2.10 14.75 -14.76
C THR A 278 1.46 15.60 -13.66
N LEU A 279 0.27 16.10 -13.94
CA LEU A 279 -0.65 16.72 -12.97
C LEU A 279 -1.78 15.76 -12.56
N TYR A 280 -1.70 14.50 -12.99
CA TYR A 280 -2.63 13.46 -12.55
C TYR A 280 -2.45 13.19 -11.06
N LEU A 281 -3.54 13.24 -10.32
CA LEU A 281 -3.62 12.98 -8.89
C LEU A 281 -4.61 11.85 -8.63
N GLY A 282 -4.35 11.08 -7.60
CA GLY A 282 -5.12 9.91 -7.23
C GLY A 282 -4.39 8.60 -7.59
N GLY A 283 -4.66 7.53 -6.83
CA GLY A 283 -4.07 6.21 -7.03
C GLY A 283 -2.56 6.11 -6.77
N GLY A 284 -1.88 7.20 -6.41
CA GLY A 284 -0.47 7.22 -6.03
C GLY A 284 0.52 7.11 -7.21
N ARG A 285 1.77 6.75 -6.90
CA ARG A 285 2.92 6.82 -7.80
C ARG A 285 2.79 5.94 -9.06
N VAL A 286 2.23 4.73 -8.91
CA VAL A 286 2.00 3.82 -10.05
C VAL A 286 1.01 4.43 -11.03
N ALA A 287 -0.11 4.96 -10.54
CA ALA A 287 -1.12 5.57 -11.39
C ALA A 287 -0.59 6.83 -12.08
N ALA A 288 0.21 7.64 -11.39
CA ALA A 288 0.86 8.81 -12.00
C ALA A 288 1.83 8.41 -13.13
N LEU A 289 2.65 7.37 -12.95
CA LEU A 289 3.54 6.85 -13.98
C LEU A 289 2.77 6.24 -15.15
N ALA A 290 1.66 5.55 -14.89
CA ALA A 290 0.77 5.02 -15.92
C ALA A 290 0.13 6.14 -16.76
N ASN A 291 -0.26 7.24 -16.11
CA ASN A 291 -0.77 8.42 -16.83
C ASN A 291 0.30 9.05 -17.72
N VAL A 292 1.56 9.18 -17.26
CA VAL A 292 2.70 9.62 -18.10
C VAL A 292 2.88 8.69 -19.30
N ALA A 293 2.66 7.39 -19.14
CA ALA A 293 2.71 6.41 -20.23
C ALA A 293 1.48 6.45 -21.16
N GLY A 294 0.56 7.41 -20.96
CA GLY A 294 -0.59 7.65 -21.84
C GLY A 294 -1.84 6.83 -21.49
N ARG A 295 -1.90 6.24 -20.31
CA ARG A 295 -3.12 5.55 -19.87
C ARG A 295 -4.19 6.56 -19.44
N GLU A 296 -5.42 6.26 -19.81
CA GLU A 296 -6.58 7.11 -19.49
C GLU A 296 -6.84 7.15 -17.98
N PRO A 297 -7.06 8.35 -17.39
CA PRO A 297 -7.30 8.54 -15.96
C PRO A 297 -8.38 7.60 -15.39
N ALA A 298 -9.49 7.43 -16.09
CA ALA A 298 -10.59 6.57 -15.63
C ALA A 298 -10.20 5.09 -15.48
N SER A 299 -9.19 4.62 -16.23
CA SER A 299 -8.68 3.24 -16.12
C SER A 299 -7.75 3.03 -14.93
N LEU A 300 -7.34 4.10 -14.26
CA LEU A 300 -6.38 4.10 -13.16
C LEU A 300 -7.04 4.21 -11.79
N VAL A 301 -8.37 4.30 -11.75
CA VAL A 301 -9.18 4.41 -10.54
C VAL A 301 -9.81 3.06 -10.23
N HIS A 302 -9.54 2.54 -9.02
CA HIS A 302 -10.18 1.30 -8.58
C HIS A 302 -11.69 1.55 -8.31
N PRO A 303 -12.60 0.65 -8.75
CA PRO A 303 -14.05 0.90 -8.61
C PRO A 303 -14.54 1.15 -7.18
N ARG A 304 -13.83 0.63 -6.18
CA ARG A 304 -14.16 0.85 -4.76
C ARG A 304 -13.45 2.06 -4.12
N THR A 305 -12.85 2.94 -4.92
CA THR A 305 -12.47 4.29 -4.52
C THR A 305 -13.57 5.28 -4.93
N ASP A 306 -14.82 4.90 -4.61
CA ASP A 306 -16.04 5.67 -4.83
C ASP A 306 -16.92 5.53 -3.57
N GLU A 307 -17.18 6.65 -2.89
CA GLU A 307 -17.92 6.64 -1.63
C GLU A 307 -19.36 6.13 -1.80
N ALA A 308 -20.03 6.46 -2.89
CA ALA A 308 -21.40 6.02 -3.15
C ALA A 308 -21.48 4.50 -3.37
N GLU A 309 -20.51 3.94 -4.08
CA GLU A 309 -20.43 2.49 -4.28
C GLU A 309 -20.09 1.77 -2.96
N LEU A 310 -19.18 2.32 -2.16
CA LEU A 310 -18.87 1.75 -0.84
C LEU A 310 -20.08 1.80 0.09
N GLU A 311 -20.82 2.91 0.12
CA GLU A 311 -22.05 3.04 0.92
C GLU A 311 -23.11 2.02 0.49
N ARG A 312 -23.35 1.87 -0.81
CA ARG A 312 -24.27 0.87 -1.37
C ARG A 312 -23.88 -0.55 -0.94
N LEU A 313 -22.60 -0.92 -1.09
CA LEU A 313 -22.10 -2.24 -0.72
C LEU A 313 -22.14 -2.46 0.81
N PHE A 314 -21.86 -1.44 1.60
CA PHE A 314 -21.94 -1.49 3.06
C PHE A 314 -23.38 -1.74 3.52
N GLU A 315 -24.34 -1.02 2.97
CA GLU A 315 -25.78 -1.21 3.25
C GLU A 315 -26.27 -2.61 2.89
N GLU A 316 -25.80 -3.13 1.76
CA GLU A 316 -26.21 -4.44 1.26
C GLU A 316 -25.61 -5.60 2.07
N ARG A 317 -24.32 -5.48 2.45
CA ARG A 317 -23.52 -6.60 2.93
C ARG A 317 -23.27 -6.59 4.44
N VAL A 318 -23.31 -5.42 5.08
CA VAL A 318 -22.81 -5.22 6.45
C VAL A 318 -23.94 -4.91 7.43
N ILE A 319 -24.92 -4.16 7.00
CA ILE A 319 -26.04 -3.78 7.87
C ILE A 319 -27.05 -4.93 8.01
N VAL A 320 -27.34 -5.29 9.26
CA VAL A 320 -28.40 -6.26 9.57
C VAL A 320 -29.77 -5.61 9.36
N LYS A 321 -30.59 -6.23 8.52
CA LYS A 321 -31.94 -5.75 8.19
C LYS A 321 -32.95 -6.20 9.22
#